data_15f23f7ddb36506feae046e75d440b17
#
_entry.id   15f23f7ddb36506feae046e75d440b17
#
_cell.length_a   1.000
_cell.length_b   1.000
_cell.length_c   1.000
_cell.angle_alpha   90.00
_cell.angle_beta   90.00
_cell.angle_gamma   90.00
#
_symmetry.space_group_name_H-M   'P 1'
#
loop_
_entity.id
_entity.type
_entity.pdbx_description
1 polymer ?
#
loop_
_entity_poly.entity_id
_entity_poly.type
_entity_poly.pdbx_seq_one_letter_code
_entity_poly.pdbx_strand_id
1 'polypeptide(L)'
;MSFTPDTAAAIARARQHGVGDLLRRTASRYPDKLAVVAGERRFTYAEFDAAVNRTANALAARGVAKGDRLALLSRNCWEFGVLAFATAKLGVVLVPVNFMLGPSEIAFILGHSGATGMVAQDAFTATAEQALAEAGLTGGVRGRIGGVAEGWEDVADWWTVGPADDPEVAVADDDPLRLMYTSGTESRPKGVMLSSRSLIAQYVSCVIDGGMSADDIEVHSLPMYHCAQLDCFFSVDVYLGATSVILPGPDPAALLATIESERATKLFCPPTVWISLLRHPDFDTRDLSSLRKGYYGASAMPVEVLKELQRRLPDVELWNFYGQTEMAPLATILRPHEQLSKAGSAGRAAINVETVLVDEAGEPVPPGEIGEIAHRSPHAALGYYADEEKTADSFRGGWFHSGDLGVMDADGYLSVVDRKKDMIKTGGENVASREVEEAIYLLDGVAEVAVFGISHPHWIEAVTAVVVPKPDAALTTDAVLAHARQHLAGYKCPKYVVFAEALPKNPSGKILKRDLRARHGDLATRDGATTS
;
A
#
# COMPACT_ATOMS: atom_id res chain seq x y z
N MET A 1 17.85 5.14 -39.37
CA MET A 1 17.10 4.21 -40.24
C MET A 1 15.64 4.51 -40.07
N SER A 2 14.93 4.84 -41.14
CA SER A 2 13.46 5.03 -41.10
C SER A 2 12.79 3.77 -41.67
N PHE A 3 11.91 3.15 -40.92
CA PHE A 3 11.07 2.05 -41.41
C PHE A 3 9.79 2.62 -42.03
N THR A 4 9.12 1.82 -42.87
CA THR A 4 7.75 2.15 -43.28
C THR A 4 6.81 2.15 -42.06
N PRO A 5 5.70 2.89 -42.05
CA PRO A 5 4.74 2.89 -40.95
C PRO A 5 4.26 1.49 -40.53
N ASP A 6 3.99 0.61 -41.50
CA ASP A 6 3.55 -0.76 -41.25
C ASP A 6 4.66 -1.60 -40.56
N THR A 7 5.91 -1.46 -41.02
CA THR A 7 7.06 -2.13 -40.40
C THR A 7 7.29 -1.60 -38.99
N ALA A 8 7.17 -0.28 -38.77
CA ALA A 8 7.30 0.32 -37.44
C ALA A 8 6.20 -0.17 -36.47
N ALA A 9 4.94 -0.24 -36.94
CA ALA A 9 3.83 -0.77 -36.17
C ALA A 9 4.03 -2.26 -35.81
N ALA A 10 4.48 -3.09 -36.79
CA ALA A 10 4.76 -4.49 -36.53
C ALA A 10 5.88 -4.69 -35.47
N ILE A 11 6.95 -3.88 -35.56
CA ILE A 11 8.02 -3.90 -34.55
C ILE A 11 7.51 -3.46 -33.18
N ALA A 12 6.70 -2.39 -33.11
CA ALA A 12 6.12 -1.91 -31.86
C ALA A 12 5.27 -3.00 -31.21
N ARG A 13 4.42 -3.68 -32.00
CA ARG A 13 3.61 -4.80 -31.52
C ARG A 13 4.46 -5.98 -31.02
N ALA A 14 5.50 -6.37 -31.78
CA ALA A 14 6.41 -7.45 -31.39
C ALA A 14 7.16 -7.16 -30.08
N ARG A 15 7.40 -5.88 -29.77
CA ARG A 15 8.11 -5.40 -28.57
C ARG A 15 7.20 -5.03 -27.43
N GLN A 16 5.88 -5.12 -27.61
CA GLN A 16 4.91 -4.72 -26.60
C GLN A 16 5.13 -5.45 -25.27
N HIS A 17 5.21 -4.69 -24.18
CA HIS A 17 5.51 -5.21 -22.85
C HIS A 17 4.80 -4.37 -21.76
N GLY A 18 3.47 -4.30 -21.87
CA GLY A 18 2.63 -3.66 -20.86
C GLY A 18 2.15 -4.63 -19.78
N VAL A 19 1.61 -4.10 -18.69
CA VAL A 19 1.03 -4.90 -17.60
C VAL A 19 -0.06 -5.85 -18.13
N GLY A 20 -0.90 -5.40 -19.07
CA GLY A 20 -1.91 -6.25 -19.73
C GLY A 20 -1.34 -7.46 -20.46
N ASP A 21 -0.12 -7.35 -21.02
CA ASP A 21 0.54 -8.45 -21.73
C ASP A 21 1.11 -9.53 -20.80
N LEU A 22 1.37 -9.20 -19.55
CA LEU A 22 1.97 -10.14 -18.60
C LEU A 22 1.06 -11.33 -18.37
N LEU A 23 -0.24 -11.10 -18.13
CA LEU A 23 -1.22 -12.17 -17.95
C LEU A 23 -1.32 -13.07 -19.18
N ARG A 24 -1.42 -12.51 -20.39
CA ARG A 24 -1.47 -13.28 -21.64
C ARG A 24 -0.26 -14.21 -21.78
N ARG A 25 0.96 -13.72 -21.48
CA ARG A 25 2.19 -14.54 -21.52
C ARG A 25 2.19 -15.62 -20.46
N THR A 26 1.72 -15.32 -19.27
CA THR A 26 1.65 -16.28 -18.18
C THR A 26 0.60 -17.35 -18.47
N ALA A 27 -0.57 -16.99 -18.99
CA ALA A 27 -1.60 -17.93 -19.42
C ALA A 27 -1.10 -18.85 -20.55
N SER A 28 -0.27 -18.33 -21.46
CA SER A 28 0.38 -19.16 -22.49
C SER A 28 1.42 -20.14 -21.93
N ARG A 29 2.16 -19.76 -20.85
CA ARG A 29 3.15 -20.62 -20.21
C ARG A 29 2.56 -21.69 -19.30
N TYR A 30 1.47 -21.35 -18.60
CA TYR A 30 0.87 -22.17 -17.54
C TYR A 30 -0.66 -22.19 -17.66
N PRO A 31 -1.27 -22.62 -18.80
CA PRO A 31 -2.70 -22.47 -19.04
C PRO A 31 -3.56 -23.14 -17.97
N ASP A 32 -3.19 -24.33 -17.55
CA ASP A 32 -3.96 -25.18 -16.63
C ASP A 32 -3.61 -24.94 -15.15
N LYS A 33 -2.61 -24.10 -14.87
CA LYS A 33 -2.22 -23.80 -13.49
C LYS A 33 -3.24 -22.88 -12.83
N LEU A 34 -3.53 -23.12 -11.55
CA LEU A 34 -4.41 -22.28 -10.75
C LEU A 34 -3.83 -20.87 -10.61
N ALA A 35 -4.58 -19.87 -11.05
CA ALA A 35 -4.21 -18.46 -11.00
C ALA A 35 -4.84 -17.76 -9.80
N VAL A 36 -6.16 -17.87 -9.64
CA VAL A 36 -6.93 -17.13 -8.64
C VAL A 36 -7.91 -18.06 -7.93
N VAL A 37 -7.95 -17.94 -6.60
CA VAL A 37 -8.92 -18.58 -5.71
C VAL A 37 -9.62 -17.51 -4.90
N ALA A 38 -10.96 -17.50 -4.87
CA ALA A 38 -11.76 -16.58 -4.07
C ALA A 38 -13.04 -17.29 -3.60
N GLY A 39 -13.07 -17.73 -2.35
CA GLY A 39 -14.12 -18.61 -1.85
C GLY A 39 -14.19 -19.91 -2.64
N GLU A 40 -15.37 -20.21 -3.21
CA GLU A 40 -15.57 -21.40 -4.06
C GLU A 40 -15.09 -21.20 -5.52
N ARG A 41 -14.79 -19.99 -5.91
CA ARG A 41 -14.37 -19.66 -7.27
C ARG A 41 -12.89 -19.98 -7.45
N ARG A 42 -12.58 -20.74 -8.50
CA ARG A 42 -11.22 -21.11 -8.88
C ARG A 42 -11.02 -20.87 -10.37
N PHE A 43 -9.98 -20.16 -10.75
CA PHE A 43 -9.60 -19.89 -12.13
C PHE A 43 -8.23 -20.45 -12.41
N THR A 44 -8.09 -21.20 -13.49
CA THR A 44 -6.79 -21.42 -14.13
C THR A 44 -6.31 -20.14 -14.80
N TYR A 45 -5.05 -20.07 -15.19
CA TYR A 45 -4.52 -18.92 -15.92
C TYR A 45 -5.23 -18.70 -17.26
N ALA A 46 -5.59 -19.79 -17.98
CA ALA A 46 -6.36 -19.69 -19.22
C ALA A 46 -7.77 -19.13 -18.97
N GLU A 47 -8.45 -19.58 -17.94
CA GLU A 47 -9.78 -19.08 -17.57
C GLU A 47 -9.74 -17.64 -17.08
N PHE A 48 -8.71 -17.27 -16.29
CA PHE A 48 -8.54 -15.90 -15.80
C PHE A 48 -8.23 -14.93 -16.94
N ASP A 49 -7.34 -15.28 -17.88
CA ASP A 49 -7.07 -14.46 -19.07
C ASP A 49 -8.30 -14.32 -19.97
N ALA A 50 -9.08 -15.40 -20.16
CA ALA A 50 -10.33 -15.35 -20.91
C ALA A 50 -11.37 -14.43 -20.25
N ALA A 51 -11.50 -14.46 -18.91
CA ALA A 51 -12.39 -13.55 -18.17
C ALA A 51 -11.96 -12.09 -18.31
N VAL A 52 -10.65 -11.83 -18.23
CA VAL A 52 -10.05 -10.49 -18.45
C VAL A 52 -10.30 -10.00 -19.86
N ASN A 53 -10.08 -10.84 -20.88
CA ASN A 53 -10.30 -10.48 -22.28
C ASN A 53 -11.78 -10.15 -22.56
N ARG A 54 -12.71 -10.99 -22.08
CA ARG A 54 -14.15 -10.72 -22.20
C ARG A 54 -14.54 -9.40 -21.55
N THR A 55 -14.04 -9.14 -20.34
CA THR A 55 -14.29 -7.89 -19.61
C THR A 55 -13.74 -6.68 -20.37
N ALA A 56 -12.53 -6.78 -20.92
CA ALA A 56 -11.94 -5.73 -21.75
C ALA A 56 -12.79 -5.45 -22.99
N ASN A 57 -13.19 -6.49 -23.72
CA ASN A 57 -14.05 -6.36 -24.88
C ASN A 57 -15.46 -5.82 -24.53
N ALA A 58 -16.00 -6.20 -23.37
CA ALA A 58 -17.28 -5.68 -22.88
C ALA A 58 -17.21 -4.18 -22.55
N LEU A 59 -16.11 -3.72 -21.94
CA LEU A 59 -15.86 -2.30 -21.68
C LEU A 59 -15.69 -1.51 -22.98
N ALA A 60 -14.90 -2.03 -23.94
CA ALA A 60 -14.72 -1.41 -25.25
C ALA A 60 -16.05 -1.29 -26.03
N ALA A 61 -16.90 -2.33 -25.99
CA ALA A 61 -18.24 -2.30 -26.62
C ALA A 61 -19.17 -1.25 -26.00
N ARG A 62 -18.91 -0.82 -24.78
CA ARG A 62 -19.60 0.26 -24.06
C ARG A 62 -18.98 1.64 -24.28
N GLY A 63 -18.02 1.73 -25.19
CA GLY A 63 -17.36 2.98 -25.56
C GLY A 63 -16.22 3.40 -24.62
N VAL A 64 -15.79 2.54 -23.70
CA VAL A 64 -14.62 2.80 -22.87
C VAL A 64 -13.36 2.64 -23.74
N ALA A 65 -12.54 3.66 -23.80
CA ALA A 65 -11.39 3.73 -24.69
C ALA A 65 -10.08 4.01 -23.91
N LYS A 66 -8.95 3.83 -24.58
CA LYS A 66 -7.64 4.16 -24.08
C LYS A 66 -7.59 5.59 -23.54
N GLY A 67 -7.05 5.76 -22.33
CA GLY A 67 -6.96 7.05 -21.64
C GLY A 67 -8.20 7.44 -20.83
N ASP A 68 -9.30 6.70 -20.93
CA ASP A 68 -10.43 6.85 -20.03
C ASP A 68 -10.06 6.41 -18.60
N ARG A 69 -10.79 6.92 -17.60
CA ARG A 69 -10.59 6.60 -16.19
C ARG A 69 -11.80 5.86 -15.65
N LEU A 70 -11.58 4.61 -15.23
CA LEU A 70 -12.60 3.76 -14.63
C LEU A 70 -12.39 3.70 -13.11
N ALA A 71 -13.31 4.26 -12.34
CA ALA A 71 -13.28 4.17 -10.88
C ALA A 71 -13.76 2.78 -10.42
N LEU A 72 -13.10 2.22 -9.39
CA LEU A 72 -13.46 0.93 -8.82
C LEU A 72 -13.59 1.04 -7.30
N LEU A 73 -14.80 0.88 -6.79
CA LEU A 73 -15.16 0.94 -5.37
C LEU A 73 -15.56 -0.46 -4.87
N SER A 74 -14.61 -1.20 -4.36
CA SER A 74 -14.82 -2.59 -3.95
C SER A 74 -13.86 -2.99 -2.82
N ARG A 75 -14.26 -3.97 -2.01
CA ARG A 75 -13.33 -4.78 -1.22
C ARG A 75 -12.55 -5.70 -2.14
N ASN A 76 -11.63 -6.44 -1.57
CA ASN A 76 -10.93 -7.49 -2.32
C ASN A 76 -11.93 -8.54 -2.82
N CYS A 77 -11.86 -8.79 -4.10
CA CYS A 77 -12.60 -9.85 -4.79
C CYS A 77 -11.84 -10.21 -6.07
N TRP A 78 -12.16 -11.32 -6.69
CA TRP A 78 -11.50 -11.73 -7.93
C TRP A 78 -11.85 -10.81 -9.11
N GLU A 79 -13.03 -10.21 -9.10
CA GLU A 79 -13.45 -9.21 -10.10
C GLU A 79 -12.56 -7.96 -10.09
N PHE A 80 -12.02 -7.60 -8.92
CA PHE A 80 -11.03 -6.54 -8.81
C PHE A 80 -9.79 -6.85 -9.67
N GLY A 81 -9.28 -8.08 -9.56
CA GLY A 81 -8.16 -8.57 -10.37
C GLY A 81 -8.48 -8.58 -11.86
N VAL A 82 -9.67 -9.08 -12.25
CA VAL A 82 -10.14 -9.06 -13.65
C VAL A 82 -10.18 -7.63 -14.20
N LEU A 83 -10.78 -6.69 -13.48
CA LEU A 83 -10.88 -5.29 -13.90
C LEU A 83 -9.51 -4.62 -13.99
N ALA A 84 -8.59 -4.93 -13.05
CA ALA A 84 -7.25 -4.36 -13.06
C ALA A 84 -6.44 -4.74 -14.32
N PHE A 85 -6.58 -5.98 -14.80
CA PHE A 85 -5.92 -6.44 -16.03
C PHE A 85 -6.71 -6.08 -17.29
N ALA A 86 -8.06 -6.06 -17.25
CA ALA A 86 -8.87 -5.65 -18.38
C ALA A 86 -8.64 -4.17 -18.75
N THR A 87 -8.61 -3.29 -17.74
CA THR A 87 -8.25 -1.88 -17.96
C THR A 87 -6.84 -1.71 -18.49
N ALA A 88 -5.88 -2.49 -17.98
CA ALA A 88 -4.50 -2.45 -18.45
C ALA A 88 -4.37 -2.89 -19.92
N LYS A 89 -5.12 -3.92 -20.37
CA LYS A 89 -5.16 -4.35 -21.78
C LYS A 89 -5.72 -3.28 -22.71
N LEU A 90 -6.65 -2.47 -22.23
CA LEU A 90 -7.26 -1.38 -23.00
C LEU A 90 -6.50 -0.06 -22.93
N GLY A 91 -5.50 0.06 -22.04
CA GLY A 91 -4.87 1.35 -21.74
C GLY A 91 -5.82 2.32 -21.04
N VAL A 92 -6.84 1.80 -20.37
CA VAL A 92 -7.76 2.53 -19.49
C VAL A 92 -7.12 2.69 -18.14
N VAL A 93 -7.19 3.88 -17.56
CA VAL A 93 -6.62 4.19 -16.25
C VAL A 93 -7.57 3.69 -15.17
N LEU A 94 -7.15 2.67 -14.42
CA LEU A 94 -7.90 2.24 -13.25
C LEU A 94 -7.71 3.26 -12.11
N VAL A 95 -8.82 3.67 -11.50
CA VAL A 95 -8.85 4.55 -10.31
C VAL A 95 -9.42 3.74 -9.14
N PRO A 96 -8.56 3.01 -8.40
CA PRO A 96 -9.00 2.26 -7.24
C PRO A 96 -9.41 3.23 -6.12
N VAL A 97 -10.61 3.05 -5.59
CA VAL A 97 -11.18 3.93 -4.56
C VAL A 97 -11.19 3.21 -3.22
N ASN A 98 -10.68 3.88 -2.19
CA ASN A 98 -10.78 3.37 -0.83
C ASN A 98 -12.26 3.29 -0.40
N PHE A 99 -12.75 2.09 -0.13
CA PHE A 99 -14.13 1.82 0.22
C PHE A 99 -14.57 2.35 1.60
N MET A 100 -13.65 2.89 2.39
CA MET A 100 -13.97 3.54 3.68
C MET A 100 -14.20 5.05 3.56
N LEU A 101 -14.02 5.62 2.38
CA LEU A 101 -14.29 7.03 2.14
C LEU A 101 -15.79 7.30 2.10
N GLY A 102 -16.17 8.49 2.58
CA GLY A 102 -17.54 8.98 2.43
C GLY A 102 -17.86 9.44 1.01
N PRO A 103 -19.17 9.60 0.69
CA PRO A 103 -19.61 9.99 -0.65
C PRO A 103 -18.94 11.25 -1.19
N SER A 104 -18.77 12.29 -0.38
CA SER A 104 -18.16 13.56 -0.81
C SER A 104 -16.67 13.42 -1.11
N GLU A 105 -15.95 12.56 -0.39
CA GLU A 105 -14.54 12.27 -0.68
C GLU A 105 -14.39 11.48 -1.99
N ILE A 106 -15.30 10.52 -2.22
CA ILE A 106 -15.37 9.76 -3.47
C ILE A 106 -15.75 10.69 -4.62
N ALA A 107 -16.73 11.58 -4.43
CA ALA A 107 -17.13 12.57 -5.43
C ALA A 107 -15.96 13.47 -5.85
N PHE A 108 -15.12 13.89 -4.87
CA PHE A 108 -13.88 14.60 -5.18
C PHE A 108 -12.97 13.77 -6.08
N ILE A 109 -12.72 12.50 -5.76
CA ILE A 109 -11.87 11.61 -6.56
C ILE A 109 -12.44 11.45 -7.98
N LEU A 110 -13.73 11.22 -8.12
CA LEU A 110 -14.40 11.09 -9.42
C LEU A 110 -14.26 12.35 -10.26
N GLY A 111 -14.54 13.51 -9.68
CA GLY A 111 -14.44 14.79 -10.37
C GLY A 111 -12.99 15.15 -10.71
N HIS A 112 -12.06 15.01 -9.76
CA HIS A 112 -10.65 15.33 -9.96
C HIS A 112 -9.99 14.41 -10.99
N SER A 113 -10.24 13.09 -10.93
CA SER A 113 -9.71 12.15 -11.93
C SER A 113 -10.36 12.32 -13.31
N GLY A 114 -11.52 12.98 -13.38
CA GLY A 114 -12.35 12.99 -14.58
C GLY A 114 -12.81 11.58 -14.96
N ALA A 115 -13.25 10.79 -13.98
CA ALA A 115 -13.73 9.43 -14.21
C ALA A 115 -14.85 9.40 -15.26
N THR A 116 -14.74 8.48 -16.23
CA THR A 116 -15.72 8.30 -17.31
C THR A 116 -16.66 7.13 -17.06
N GLY A 117 -16.42 6.36 -16.01
CA GLY A 117 -17.23 5.24 -15.57
C GLY A 117 -16.87 4.81 -14.15
N MET A 118 -17.73 3.99 -13.57
CA MET A 118 -17.54 3.46 -12.23
C MET A 118 -18.03 2.01 -12.13
N VAL A 119 -17.23 1.20 -11.44
CA VAL A 119 -17.66 -0.12 -10.96
C VAL A 119 -17.74 -0.08 -9.45
N ALA A 120 -18.85 -0.54 -8.88
CA ALA A 120 -19.05 -0.61 -7.44
C ALA A 120 -19.50 -2.01 -7.00
N GLN A 121 -18.99 -2.48 -5.87
CA GLN A 121 -19.50 -3.69 -5.22
C GLN A 121 -20.88 -3.39 -4.62
N ASP A 122 -21.76 -4.38 -4.56
CA ASP A 122 -23.14 -4.27 -4.09
C ASP A 122 -23.28 -3.53 -2.75
N ALA A 123 -22.41 -3.84 -1.80
CA ALA A 123 -22.38 -3.19 -0.50
C ALA A 123 -22.12 -1.66 -0.55
N PHE A 124 -21.58 -1.16 -1.64
CA PHE A 124 -21.21 0.25 -1.80
C PHE A 124 -22.03 0.98 -2.87
N THR A 125 -23.04 0.34 -3.48
CA THR A 125 -23.84 0.92 -4.57
C THR A 125 -24.48 2.25 -4.14
N ALA A 126 -25.11 2.32 -2.97
CA ALA A 126 -25.73 3.55 -2.48
C ALA A 126 -24.70 4.69 -2.26
N THR A 127 -23.54 4.37 -1.72
CA THR A 127 -22.45 5.34 -1.56
C THR A 127 -21.93 5.83 -2.91
N ALA A 128 -21.81 4.93 -3.89
CA ALA A 128 -21.40 5.24 -5.24
C ALA A 128 -22.40 6.15 -5.96
N GLU A 129 -23.70 5.88 -5.83
CA GLU A 129 -24.77 6.72 -6.40
C GLU A 129 -24.73 8.15 -5.85
N GLN A 130 -24.62 8.28 -4.53
CA GLN A 130 -24.50 9.58 -3.90
C GLN A 130 -23.24 10.32 -4.39
N ALA A 131 -22.09 9.63 -4.46
CA ALA A 131 -20.85 10.23 -4.95
C ALA A 131 -20.92 10.65 -6.42
N LEU A 132 -21.54 9.84 -7.29
CA LEU A 132 -21.77 10.16 -8.70
C LEU A 132 -22.66 11.39 -8.85
N ALA A 133 -23.73 11.49 -8.05
CA ALA A 133 -24.64 12.64 -8.05
C ALA A 133 -23.92 13.92 -7.58
N GLU A 134 -23.15 13.86 -6.49
CA GLU A 134 -22.35 15.00 -5.96
C GLU A 134 -21.26 15.43 -6.95
N ALA A 135 -20.65 14.49 -7.69
CA ALA A 135 -19.68 14.79 -8.74
C ALA A 135 -20.30 15.30 -10.05
N GLY A 136 -21.63 15.27 -10.19
CA GLY A 136 -22.34 15.65 -11.41
C GLY A 136 -22.14 14.68 -12.57
N LEU A 137 -21.76 13.43 -12.32
CA LEU A 137 -21.51 12.41 -13.32
C LEU A 137 -22.79 11.64 -13.62
N THR A 138 -23.48 12.04 -14.68
CA THR A 138 -24.80 11.46 -15.10
C THR A 138 -24.67 10.38 -16.17
N GLY A 139 -23.52 10.29 -16.84
CA GLY A 139 -23.24 9.34 -17.93
C GLY A 139 -22.13 8.36 -17.59
N GLY A 140 -21.75 7.56 -18.60
CA GLY A 140 -20.65 6.59 -18.50
C GLY A 140 -21.09 5.20 -18.06
N VAL A 141 -20.12 4.28 -18.09
CA VAL A 141 -20.33 2.87 -17.72
C VAL A 141 -20.53 2.76 -16.22
N ARG A 142 -21.57 2.04 -15.81
CA ARG A 142 -21.84 1.71 -14.40
C ARG A 142 -21.97 0.20 -14.25
N GLY A 143 -20.94 -0.42 -13.69
CA GLY A 143 -20.88 -1.84 -13.39
C GLY A 143 -21.10 -2.13 -11.92
N ARG A 144 -21.87 -3.17 -11.62
CA ARG A 144 -22.11 -3.63 -10.24
C ARG A 144 -21.56 -5.05 -10.05
N ILE A 145 -20.68 -5.21 -9.09
CA ILE A 145 -20.26 -6.52 -8.61
C ILE A 145 -21.30 -7.01 -7.60
N GLY A 146 -21.88 -8.18 -7.88
CA GLY A 146 -22.90 -8.78 -7.01
C GLY A 146 -24.34 -8.56 -7.47
N GLY A 147 -24.58 -8.59 -8.79
CA GLY A 147 -25.90 -8.61 -9.43
C GLY A 147 -26.36 -7.28 -9.99
N VAL A 148 -27.61 -7.23 -10.42
CA VAL A 148 -28.24 -6.08 -11.12
C VAL A 148 -28.78 -5.06 -10.10
N ALA A 149 -28.72 -3.77 -10.43
CA ALA A 149 -29.47 -2.70 -9.77
C ALA A 149 -29.94 -1.68 -10.81
N GLU A 150 -30.89 -0.83 -10.45
CA GLU A 150 -31.36 0.22 -11.34
C GLU A 150 -30.21 1.15 -11.76
N GLY A 151 -30.00 1.32 -13.06
CA GLY A 151 -28.91 2.13 -13.60
C GLY A 151 -27.51 1.50 -13.53
N TRP A 152 -27.40 0.24 -13.10
CA TRP A 152 -26.15 -0.51 -13.00
C TRP A 152 -26.27 -1.84 -13.75
N GLU A 153 -25.25 -2.16 -14.53
CA GLU A 153 -25.12 -3.47 -15.19
C GLU A 153 -24.45 -4.48 -14.26
N ASP A 154 -24.83 -5.76 -14.35
CA ASP A 154 -24.09 -6.82 -13.65
C ASP A 154 -22.74 -7.05 -14.33
N VAL A 155 -21.64 -6.88 -13.60
CA VAL A 155 -20.31 -7.17 -14.10
C VAL A 155 -20.14 -8.65 -14.46
N ALA A 156 -20.98 -9.54 -13.91
CA ALA A 156 -20.96 -10.95 -14.24
C ALA A 156 -21.14 -11.21 -15.74
N ASP A 157 -21.94 -10.40 -16.43
CA ASP A 157 -22.12 -10.50 -17.88
C ASP A 157 -20.85 -10.11 -18.66
N TRP A 158 -20.01 -9.26 -18.08
CA TRP A 158 -18.80 -8.77 -18.77
C TRP A 158 -17.73 -9.82 -18.90
N TRP A 159 -17.61 -10.73 -17.94
CA TRP A 159 -16.59 -11.78 -17.95
C TRP A 159 -17.10 -13.13 -18.43
N THR A 160 -18.42 -13.34 -18.54
CA THR A 160 -19.03 -14.59 -19.00
C THR A 160 -19.40 -14.58 -20.48
N VAL A 161 -19.77 -13.41 -21.02
CA VAL A 161 -20.36 -13.28 -22.37
C VAL A 161 -19.40 -12.49 -23.29
N GLY A 162 -19.37 -12.85 -24.57
CA GLY A 162 -18.60 -12.15 -25.60
C GLY A 162 -17.26 -12.79 -25.92
N PRO A 163 -16.46 -12.14 -26.80
CA PRO A 163 -15.20 -12.67 -27.30
C PRO A 163 -14.14 -12.71 -26.19
N ALA A 164 -13.42 -13.82 -26.12
CA ALA A 164 -12.31 -14.03 -25.21
C ALA A 164 -10.94 -13.74 -25.86
N ASP A 165 -10.93 -13.23 -27.09
CA ASP A 165 -9.70 -12.83 -27.77
C ASP A 165 -9.13 -11.55 -27.14
N ASP A 166 -7.81 -11.41 -27.20
CA ASP A 166 -7.11 -10.21 -26.75
C ASP A 166 -7.61 -8.98 -27.54
N PRO A 167 -7.96 -7.86 -26.89
CA PRO A 167 -8.49 -6.66 -27.57
C PRO A 167 -7.45 -5.96 -28.46
N GLU A 168 -6.17 -6.36 -28.39
CA GLU A 168 -5.08 -5.90 -29.24
C GLU A 168 -4.86 -4.38 -29.27
N VAL A 169 -5.16 -3.68 -28.18
CA VAL A 169 -4.95 -2.23 -28.05
C VAL A 169 -3.46 -1.93 -27.85
N ALA A 170 -2.94 -0.99 -28.62
CA ALA A 170 -1.56 -0.52 -28.43
C ALA A 170 -1.46 0.41 -27.21
N VAL A 171 -0.84 -0.09 -26.14
CA VAL A 171 -0.57 0.65 -24.90
C VAL A 171 0.94 0.91 -24.83
N ALA A 172 1.33 2.19 -24.68
CA ALA A 172 2.74 2.55 -24.54
C ALA A 172 3.22 2.31 -23.10
N ASP A 173 4.54 2.10 -22.94
CA ASP A 173 5.13 1.83 -21.63
C ASP A 173 4.89 2.94 -20.60
N ASP A 174 4.78 4.18 -21.04
CA ASP A 174 4.55 5.37 -20.21
C ASP A 174 3.10 5.87 -20.22
N ASP A 175 2.17 5.14 -20.86
CA ASP A 175 0.75 5.45 -20.68
C ASP A 175 0.34 5.23 -19.22
N PRO A 176 -0.42 6.15 -18.58
CA PRO A 176 -0.93 5.93 -17.22
C PRO A 176 -1.88 4.73 -17.18
N LEU A 177 -1.66 3.81 -16.26
CA LEU A 177 -2.52 2.64 -16.03
C LEU A 177 -3.22 2.64 -14.68
N ARG A 178 -2.61 3.28 -13.69
CA ARG A 178 -3.17 3.44 -12.35
C ARG A 178 -3.19 4.91 -11.99
N LEU A 179 -4.26 5.35 -11.38
CA LEU A 179 -4.35 6.63 -10.71
C LEU A 179 -4.69 6.37 -9.24
N MET A 180 -3.64 6.29 -8.43
CA MET A 180 -3.73 5.89 -7.02
C MET A 180 -3.87 7.12 -6.14
N TYR A 181 -5.04 7.28 -5.49
CA TYR A 181 -5.24 8.38 -4.57
C TYR A 181 -4.65 8.09 -3.19
N THR A 182 -3.68 8.89 -2.80
CA THR A 182 -3.09 8.83 -1.45
C THR A 182 -3.72 9.88 -0.55
N SER A 183 -4.00 9.49 0.69
CA SER A 183 -4.36 10.44 1.73
C SER A 183 -3.11 11.29 2.05
N GLY A 184 -2.96 12.38 1.36
CA GLY A 184 -1.96 13.38 1.69
C GLY A 184 -2.19 13.90 3.11
N THR A 185 -1.14 14.48 3.68
CA THR A 185 -1.23 15.20 4.96
C THR A 185 -1.86 16.58 4.81
N GLU A 186 -2.07 16.97 3.59
CA GLU A 186 -2.82 18.12 3.17
C GLU A 186 -4.30 17.78 3.03
N SER A 187 -5.17 18.77 2.97
CA SER A 187 -6.62 18.65 3.06
C SER A 187 -7.30 17.80 1.97
N ARG A 188 -6.62 17.50 0.86
CA ARG A 188 -7.19 16.77 -0.28
C ARG A 188 -6.30 15.62 -0.74
N PRO A 189 -6.88 14.46 -1.15
CA PRO A 189 -6.12 13.35 -1.72
C PRO A 189 -5.41 13.76 -3.02
N LYS A 190 -4.21 13.18 -3.26
CA LYS A 190 -3.43 13.38 -4.48
C LYS A 190 -3.46 12.12 -5.33
N GLY A 191 -3.64 12.27 -6.64
CA GLY A 191 -3.64 11.17 -7.58
C GLY A 191 -2.23 10.89 -8.13
N VAL A 192 -1.62 9.78 -7.74
CA VAL A 192 -0.32 9.33 -8.24
C VAL A 192 -0.52 8.52 -9.52
N MET A 193 0.14 8.91 -10.60
CA MET A 193 0.06 8.24 -11.90
C MET A 193 1.14 7.18 -12.05
N LEU A 194 0.75 5.90 -12.21
CA LEU A 194 1.67 4.80 -12.44
C LEU A 194 1.50 4.24 -13.86
N SER A 195 2.61 3.94 -14.53
CA SER A 195 2.66 3.40 -15.87
C SER A 195 3.10 1.93 -15.90
N SER A 196 3.00 1.27 -17.06
CA SER A 196 3.58 -0.07 -17.24
C SER A 196 5.06 -0.10 -16.94
N ARG A 197 5.80 0.92 -17.33
CA ARG A 197 7.26 1.02 -17.06
C ARG A 197 7.55 1.00 -15.56
N SER A 198 6.88 1.87 -14.80
CA SER A 198 7.10 1.96 -13.35
C SER A 198 6.71 0.67 -12.63
N LEU A 199 5.58 0.10 -12.98
CA LEU A 199 5.06 -1.12 -12.36
C LEU A 199 5.94 -2.35 -12.68
N ILE A 200 6.29 -2.58 -13.94
CA ILE A 200 7.08 -3.76 -14.35
C ILE A 200 8.51 -3.68 -13.81
N ALA A 201 9.13 -2.49 -13.82
CA ALA A 201 10.45 -2.32 -13.22
C ALA A 201 10.44 -2.67 -11.72
N GLN A 202 9.37 -2.30 -11.02
CA GLN A 202 9.16 -2.64 -9.61
C GLN A 202 8.88 -4.15 -9.44
N TYR A 203 8.11 -4.81 -10.33
CA TYR A 203 7.89 -6.26 -10.27
C TYR A 203 9.20 -7.04 -10.35
N VAL A 204 10.11 -6.62 -11.23
CA VAL A 204 11.46 -7.22 -11.34
C VAL A 204 12.20 -7.13 -10.00
N SER A 205 12.14 -5.99 -9.33
CA SER A 205 12.76 -5.82 -8.01
C SER A 205 12.11 -6.70 -6.93
N CYS A 206 10.79 -6.83 -6.93
CA CYS A 206 10.07 -7.76 -6.03
C CYS A 206 10.49 -9.21 -6.26
N VAL A 207 10.65 -9.63 -7.53
CA VAL A 207 11.06 -10.99 -7.88
C VAL A 207 12.49 -11.27 -7.41
N ILE A 208 13.43 -10.39 -7.75
CA ILE A 208 14.86 -10.62 -7.52
C ILE A 208 15.22 -10.45 -6.05
N ASP A 209 14.88 -9.30 -5.46
CA ASP A 209 15.27 -8.98 -4.09
C ASP A 209 14.29 -9.52 -3.05
N GLY A 210 13.02 -9.64 -3.41
CA GLY A 210 11.96 -10.18 -2.56
C GLY A 210 11.86 -11.70 -2.62
N GLY A 211 12.60 -12.39 -3.51
CA GLY A 211 12.62 -13.85 -3.58
C GLY A 211 11.27 -14.47 -3.99
N MET A 212 10.44 -13.76 -4.73
CA MET A 212 9.14 -14.26 -5.20
C MET A 212 9.31 -15.24 -6.37
N SER A 213 8.45 -16.25 -6.46
CA SER A 213 8.56 -17.32 -7.44
C SER A 213 7.22 -17.79 -7.99
N ALA A 214 7.24 -18.50 -9.12
CA ALA A 214 6.05 -19.10 -9.70
C ALA A 214 5.41 -20.18 -8.78
N ASP A 215 6.17 -20.78 -7.88
CA ASP A 215 5.68 -21.83 -6.99
C ASP A 215 4.98 -21.29 -5.74
N ASP A 216 4.92 -19.96 -5.58
CA ASP A 216 4.26 -19.35 -4.44
C ASP A 216 2.73 -19.51 -4.53
N ILE A 217 2.11 -19.68 -3.36
CA ILE A 217 0.68 -19.59 -3.12
C ILE A 217 0.50 -18.48 -2.09
N GLU A 218 -0.01 -17.32 -2.52
CA GLU A 218 -0.14 -16.16 -1.65
C GLU A 218 -1.58 -15.90 -1.22
N VAL A 219 -1.76 -15.52 0.06
CA VAL A 219 -3.04 -15.03 0.57
C VAL A 219 -3.07 -13.49 0.50
N HIS A 220 -3.92 -12.95 -0.37
CA HIS A 220 -4.15 -11.51 -0.53
C HIS A 220 -5.29 -11.05 0.36
N SER A 221 -4.97 -10.47 1.50
CA SER A 221 -5.96 -9.99 2.47
C SER A 221 -5.95 -8.47 2.68
N LEU A 222 -4.85 -7.80 2.33
CA LEU A 222 -4.78 -6.34 2.42
C LEU A 222 -5.51 -5.69 1.23
N PRO A 223 -5.96 -4.43 1.39
CA PRO A 223 -6.78 -3.80 0.37
C PRO A 223 -6.11 -3.69 -1.01
N MET A 224 -6.73 -4.26 -2.04
CA MET A 224 -6.27 -4.17 -3.43
C MET A 224 -6.45 -2.77 -4.04
N TYR A 225 -7.21 -1.87 -3.41
CA TYR A 225 -7.21 -0.47 -3.83
C TYR A 225 -5.89 0.25 -3.47
N HIS A 226 -5.01 -0.39 -2.70
CA HIS A 226 -3.68 0.12 -2.37
C HIS A 226 -2.62 -0.59 -3.22
N CYS A 227 -1.67 0.19 -3.77
CA CYS A 227 -0.62 -0.31 -4.65
C CYS A 227 0.25 -1.42 -4.02
N ALA A 228 0.39 -1.46 -2.69
CA ALA A 228 1.15 -2.52 -2.04
C ALA A 228 0.54 -3.90 -2.33
N GLN A 229 -0.75 -4.13 -2.04
CA GLN A 229 -1.35 -5.44 -2.31
C GLN A 229 -1.55 -5.71 -3.79
N LEU A 230 -2.04 -4.70 -4.55
CA LEU A 230 -2.34 -4.88 -5.97
C LEU A 230 -1.06 -5.05 -6.81
N ASP A 231 -0.11 -4.16 -6.64
CA ASP A 231 1.01 -4.05 -7.58
C ASP A 231 2.33 -4.62 -7.04
N CYS A 232 2.56 -4.69 -5.70
CA CYS A 232 3.73 -5.36 -5.14
C CYS A 232 3.57 -6.88 -5.01
N PHE A 233 2.32 -7.37 -4.93
CA PHE A 233 2.06 -8.79 -4.66
C PHE A 233 1.16 -9.43 -5.70
N PHE A 234 -0.12 -9.06 -5.83
CA PHE A 234 -1.06 -9.71 -6.74
C PHE A 234 -0.59 -9.67 -8.21
N SER A 235 -0.20 -8.49 -8.70
CA SER A 235 0.26 -8.37 -10.09
C SER A 235 1.60 -9.07 -10.33
N VAL A 236 2.47 -9.15 -9.32
CA VAL A 236 3.72 -9.93 -9.37
C VAL A 236 3.42 -11.43 -9.45
N ASP A 237 2.46 -11.93 -8.68
CA ASP A 237 2.02 -13.33 -8.75
C ASP A 237 1.51 -13.69 -10.14
N VAL A 238 0.67 -12.81 -10.72
CA VAL A 238 0.20 -12.99 -12.10
C VAL A 238 1.35 -12.98 -13.10
N TYR A 239 2.32 -12.11 -12.93
CA TYR A 239 3.51 -12.03 -13.80
C TYR A 239 4.35 -13.31 -13.74
N LEU A 240 4.55 -13.88 -12.56
CA LEU A 240 5.33 -15.09 -12.35
C LEU A 240 4.58 -16.37 -12.75
N GLY A 241 3.28 -16.40 -12.56
CA GLY A 241 2.45 -17.60 -12.64
C GLY A 241 2.27 -18.27 -11.27
N ALA A 242 2.30 -17.53 -10.19
CA ALA A 242 1.98 -17.99 -8.83
C ALA A 242 0.47 -18.12 -8.64
N THR A 243 0.02 -18.70 -7.53
CA THR A 243 -1.40 -18.82 -7.19
C THR A 243 -1.79 -17.76 -6.18
N SER A 244 -2.83 -16.97 -6.49
CA SER A 244 -3.36 -15.90 -5.64
C SER A 244 -4.66 -16.35 -4.97
N VAL A 245 -4.68 -16.39 -3.64
CA VAL A 245 -5.88 -16.66 -2.83
C VAL A 245 -6.39 -15.34 -2.26
N ILE A 246 -7.58 -14.92 -2.66
CA ILE A 246 -8.12 -13.60 -2.33
C ILE A 246 -9.10 -13.71 -1.17
N LEU A 247 -8.82 -12.97 -0.07
CA LEU A 247 -9.73 -12.77 1.05
C LEU A 247 -10.28 -11.34 1.06
N PRO A 248 -11.52 -11.13 1.51
CA PRO A 248 -12.12 -9.79 1.57
C PRO A 248 -11.40 -8.81 2.50
N GLY A 249 -10.64 -9.32 3.47
CA GLY A 249 -9.92 -8.52 4.46
C GLY A 249 -9.02 -9.35 5.36
N PRO A 250 -8.23 -8.71 6.24
CA PRO A 250 -7.20 -9.36 7.05
C PRO A 250 -7.75 -9.90 8.39
N ASP A 251 -8.84 -10.65 8.36
CA ASP A 251 -9.35 -11.35 9.55
C ASP A 251 -8.38 -12.46 9.99
N PRO A 252 -7.87 -12.46 11.23
CA PRO A 252 -6.85 -13.40 11.66
C PRO A 252 -7.31 -14.88 11.60
N ALA A 253 -8.56 -15.18 11.96
CA ALA A 253 -9.08 -16.54 11.92
C ALA A 253 -9.18 -17.05 10.48
N ALA A 254 -9.71 -16.21 9.58
CA ALA A 254 -9.81 -16.52 8.15
C ALA A 254 -8.42 -16.70 7.52
N LEU A 255 -7.46 -15.84 7.85
CA LEU A 255 -6.08 -15.93 7.36
C LEU A 255 -5.44 -17.25 7.77
N LEU A 256 -5.48 -17.61 9.06
CA LEU A 256 -4.88 -18.86 9.57
C LEU A 256 -5.55 -20.09 8.95
N ALA A 257 -6.89 -20.09 8.83
CA ALA A 257 -7.63 -21.17 8.20
C ALA A 257 -7.27 -21.32 6.71
N THR A 258 -7.09 -20.19 6.00
CA THR A 258 -6.75 -20.18 4.57
C THR A 258 -5.31 -20.63 4.33
N ILE A 259 -4.34 -20.23 5.19
CA ILE A 259 -2.96 -20.72 5.11
C ILE A 259 -2.94 -22.25 5.18
N GLU A 260 -3.68 -22.84 6.12
CA GLU A 260 -3.78 -24.30 6.27
C GLU A 260 -4.48 -24.96 5.07
N SER A 261 -5.69 -24.52 4.72
CA SER A 261 -6.52 -25.18 3.71
C SER A 261 -5.97 -25.06 2.28
N GLU A 262 -5.41 -23.91 1.91
CA GLU A 262 -4.83 -23.68 0.58
C GLU A 262 -3.32 -23.97 0.54
N ARG A 263 -2.73 -24.40 1.67
CA ARG A 263 -1.28 -24.65 1.77
C ARG A 263 -0.45 -23.44 1.34
N ALA A 264 -0.87 -22.25 1.77
CA ALA A 264 -0.22 -21.01 1.38
C ALA A 264 1.25 -20.98 1.79
N THR A 265 2.10 -20.50 0.88
CA THR A 265 3.56 -20.44 1.06
C THR A 265 4.04 -19.04 1.33
N LYS A 266 3.21 -18.04 1.00
CA LYS A 266 3.57 -16.61 1.01
C LYS A 266 2.47 -15.76 1.64
N LEU A 267 2.85 -14.79 2.48
CA LEU A 267 1.92 -13.86 3.12
C LEU A 267 2.56 -12.48 3.27
N PHE A 268 1.84 -11.45 2.82
CA PHE A 268 2.16 -10.05 3.11
C PHE A 268 1.17 -9.45 4.10
N CYS A 269 1.68 -8.95 5.22
CA CYS A 269 0.89 -8.26 6.22
C CYS A 269 1.68 -7.11 6.86
N PRO A 270 1.05 -5.99 7.23
CA PRO A 270 1.70 -5.00 8.09
C PRO A 270 1.96 -5.60 9.48
N PRO A 271 2.87 -5.02 10.27
CA PRO A 271 3.19 -5.50 11.61
C PRO A 271 1.97 -5.70 12.50
N THR A 272 0.97 -4.85 12.39
CA THR A 272 -0.28 -4.94 13.18
C THR A 272 -1.07 -6.22 12.91
N VAL A 273 -1.10 -6.69 11.66
CA VAL A 273 -1.77 -7.95 11.30
C VAL A 273 -0.92 -9.15 11.75
N TRP A 274 0.41 -9.11 11.58
CA TRP A 274 1.31 -10.14 12.12
C TRP A 274 1.15 -10.30 13.63
N ILE A 275 1.06 -9.19 14.38
CA ILE A 275 0.79 -9.21 15.83
C ILE A 275 -0.57 -9.84 16.14
N SER A 276 -1.61 -9.50 15.35
CA SER A 276 -2.95 -10.08 15.54
C SER A 276 -2.96 -11.59 15.28
N LEU A 277 -2.23 -12.06 14.27
CA LEU A 277 -2.07 -13.49 14.00
C LEU A 277 -1.38 -14.21 15.17
N LEU A 278 -0.23 -13.69 15.65
CA LEU A 278 0.52 -14.25 16.77
C LEU A 278 -0.32 -14.36 18.06
N ARG A 279 -1.28 -13.47 18.26
CA ARG A 279 -2.17 -13.44 19.44
C ARG A 279 -3.43 -14.27 19.26
N HIS A 280 -3.73 -14.72 18.04
CA HIS A 280 -4.95 -15.50 17.80
C HIS A 280 -4.82 -16.92 18.36
N PRO A 281 -5.85 -17.46 19.05
CA PRO A 281 -5.81 -18.81 19.62
C PRO A 281 -5.49 -19.91 18.60
N ASP A 282 -5.96 -19.76 17.37
CA ASP A 282 -5.76 -20.72 16.28
C ASP A 282 -4.32 -20.76 15.77
N PHE A 283 -3.46 -19.80 16.10
CA PHE A 283 -2.09 -19.75 15.58
C PHE A 283 -1.27 -20.98 15.94
N ASP A 284 -1.43 -21.51 17.15
CA ASP A 284 -0.72 -22.71 17.62
C ASP A 284 -1.44 -24.02 17.30
N THR A 285 -2.67 -23.96 16.78
CA THR A 285 -3.51 -25.15 16.51
C THR A 285 -3.65 -25.47 15.04
N ARG A 286 -3.44 -24.48 14.15
CA ARG A 286 -3.47 -24.65 12.69
C ARG A 286 -2.14 -25.14 12.13
N ASP A 287 -2.20 -25.92 11.05
CA ASP A 287 -1.00 -26.31 10.29
C ASP A 287 -0.52 -25.16 9.40
N LEU A 288 0.44 -24.38 9.91
CA LEU A 288 1.09 -23.32 9.17
C LEU A 288 2.40 -23.76 8.50
N SER A 289 2.68 -25.05 8.48
CA SER A 289 3.95 -25.63 8.00
C SER A 289 4.21 -25.44 6.50
N SER A 290 3.21 -25.01 5.73
CA SER A 290 3.39 -24.65 4.32
C SER A 290 4.02 -23.26 4.13
N LEU A 291 3.84 -22.35 5.08
CA LEU A 291 4.34 -20.98 4.98
C LEU A 291 5.88 -20.96 4.95
N ARG A 292 6.44 -20.23 4.00
CA ARG A 292 7.90 -20.10 3.79
C ARG A 292 8.34 -18.65 3.73
N LYS A 293 7.48 -17.77 3.25
CA LYS A 293 7.80 -16.36 2.98
C LYS A 293 6.81 -15.45 3.68
N GLY A 294 7.33 -14.59 4.53
CA GLY A 294 6.58 -13.55 5.21
C GLY A 294 7.09 -12.18 4.81
N TYR A 295 6.21 -11.30 4.40
CA TYR A 295 6.55 -9.93 4.05
C TYR A 295 5.86 -8.99 5.02
N TYR A 296 6.58 -7.92 5.37
CA TYR A 296 5.98 -6.83 6.12
C TYR A 296 6.45 -5.49 5.57
N GLY A 297 5.72 -4.44 5.86
CA GLY A 297 6.00 -3.10 5.38
C GLY A 297 4.95 -2.10 5.85
N ALA A 298 4.89 -0.93 5.23
CA ALA A 298 4.04 0.21 5.61
C ALA A 298 4.37 0.82 6.99
N SER A 299 4.97 0.06 7.91
CA SER A 299 5.50 0.51 9.20
C SER A 299 6.63 -0.41 9.67
N ALA A 300 7.41 0.03 10.65
CA ALA A 300 8.46 -0.79 11.23
C ALA A 300 7.88 -1.94 12.06
N MET A 301 8.54 -3.09 11.99
CA MET A 301 8.25 -4.25 12.84
C MET A 301 8.98 -4.08 14.17
N PRO A 302 8.29 -4.13 15.32
CA PRO A 302 8.98 -4.16 16.62
C PRO A 302 9.90 -5.37 16.71
N VAL A 303 11.10 -5.18 17.26
CA VAL A 303 12.15 -6.22 17.30
C VAL A 303 11.68 -7.47 18.05
N GLU A 304 10.92 -7.29 19.14
CA GLU A 304 10.40 -8.42 19.92
C GLU A 304 9.36 -9.24 19.14
N VAL A 305 8.54 -8.58 18.31
CA VAL A 305 7.60 -9.27 17.41
C VAL A 305 8.35 -10.05 16.34
N LEU A 306 9.43 -9.47 15.81
CA LEU A 306 10.30 -10.16 14.84
C LEU A 306 10.92 -11.43 15.43
N LYS A 307 11.46 -11.35 16.66
CA LYS A 307 12.00 -12.50 17.39
C LYS A 307 10.93 -13.56 17.67
N GLU A 308 9.73 -13.13 18.04
CA GLU A 308 8.60 -14.04 18.27
C GLU A 308 8.19 -14.76 17.00
N LEU A 309 8.08 -14.06 15.87
CA LEU A 309 7.81 -14.66 14.56
C LEU A 309 8.86 -15.71 14.19
N GLN A 310 10.15 -15.38 14.30
CA GLN A 310 11.23 -16.33 14.01
C GLN A 310 11.24 -17.55 14.92
N ARG A 311 10.86 -17.39 16.20
CA ARG A 311 10.75 -18.50 17.13
C ARG A 311 9.57 -19.42 16.83
N ARG A 312 8.41 -18.86 16.46
CA ARG A 312 7.16 -19.63 16.23
C ARG A 312 7.02 -20.13 14.81
N LEU A 313 7.65 -19.47 13.85
CA LEU A 313 7.68 -19.83 12.43
C LEU A 313 9.14 -19.90 11.94
N PRO A 314 9.94 -20.85 12.43
CA PRO A 314 11.40 -20.88 12.18
C PRO A 314 11.76 -21.12 10.70
N ASP A 315 10.85 -21.72 9.92
CA ASP A 315 11.05 -21.99 8.49
C ASP A 315 10.57 -20.84 7.59
N VAL A 316 10.04 -19.76 8.17
CA VAL A 316 9.56 -18.60 7.43
C VAL A 316 10.67 -17.55 7.32
N GLU A 317 11.07 -17.30 6.10
CA GLU A 317 11.93 -16.17 5.76
C GLU A 317 11.12 -14.87 5.76
N LEU A 318 11.63 -13.82 6.43
CA LEU A 318 10.96 -12.53 6.56
C LEU A 318 11.65 -11.45 5.74
N TRP A 319 10.88 -10.66 5.00
CA TRP A 319 11.35 -9.46 4.28
C TRP A 319 10.64 -8.21 4.80
N ASN A 320 11.38 -7.11 4.92
CA ASN A 320 10.79 -5.79 5.08
C ASN A 320 10.82 -5.04 3.75
N PHE A 321 9.66 -4.55 3.32
CA PHE A 321 9.51 -3.73 2.12
C PHE A 321 9.18 -2.29 2.53
N TYR A 322 10.04 -1.35 2.15
CA TYR A 322 9.81 0.08 2.35
C TYR A 322 9.66 0.78 1.01
N GLY A 323 8.78 1.75 1.00
CA GLY A 323 8.53 2.65 -0.11
C GLY A 323 7.18 3.35 0.01
N GLN A 324 6.71 3.87 -1.10
CA GLN A 324 5.48 4.67 -1.16
C GLN A 324 4.89 4.60 -2.57
N THR A 325 3.63 5.00 -2.71
CA THR A 325 2.89 4.88 -3.97
C THR A 325 3.64 5.48 -5.17
N GLU A 326 4.36 6.57 -4.96
CA GLU A 326 5.16 7.27 -5.96
C GLU A 326 6.37 6.46 -6.47
N MET A 327 6.69 5.34 -5.78
CA MET A 327 7.74 4.37 -6.17
C MET A 327 7.17 3.01 -6.62
N ALA A 328 5.88 2.93 -6.92
CA ALA A 328 5.12 1.82 -7.49
C ALA A 328 4.93 0.51 -6.69
N PRO A 329 5.04 0.38 -5.34
CA PRO A 329 5.49 1.30 -4.30
C PRO A 329 6.87 0.99 -3.70
N LEU A 330 7.65 0.02 -4.21
CA LEU A 330 8.86 -0.50 -3.57
C LEU A 330 10.09 0.39 -3.81
N ALA A 331 10.84 0.70 -2.76
CA ALA A 331 12.11 1.42 -2.85
C ALA A 331 13.28 0.64 -2.21
N THR A 332 13.16 0.19 -0.96
CA THR A 332 14.22 -0.56 -0.29
C THR A 332 13.72 -1.87 0.31
N ILE A 333 14.63 -2.81 0.52
CA ILE A 333 14.33 -4.16 1.03
C ILE A 333 15.35 -4.56 2.09
N LEU A 334 14.86 -5.02 3.25
CA LEU A 334 15.66 -5.76 4.23
C LEU A 334 15.38 -7.25 4.05
N ARG A 335 16.44 -8.00 3.74
CA ARG A 335 16.36 -9.42 3.40
C ARG A 335 16.33 -10.32 4.66
N PRO A 336 15.93 -11.61 4.53
CA PRO A 336 15.74 -12.50 5.68
C PRO A 336 16.96 -12.64 6.60
N HIS A 337 18.15 -12.82 6.04
CA HIS A 337 19.37 -13.01 6.82
C HIS A 337 19.86 -11.73 7.52
N GLU A 338 19.26 -10.58 7.22
CA GLU A 338 19.62 -9.26 7.75
C GLU A 338 18.67 -8.80 8.88
N GLN A 339 17.54 -9.49 9.05
CA GLN A 339 16.44 -9.03 9.91
C GLN A 339 16.83 -8.73 11.36
N LEU A 340 17.65 -9.58 11.98
CA LEU A 340 18.11 -9.35 13.36
C LEU A 340 19.38 -8.50 13.44
N SER A 341 20.32 -8.67 12.51
CA SER A 341 21.57 -7.92 12.51
C SER A 341 21.39 -6.44 12.17
N LYS A 342 20.34 -6.13 11.38
CA LYS A 342 19.95 -4.77 10.97
C LYS A 342 18.51 -4.46 11.41
N ALA A 343 18.12 -4.93 12.58
CA ALA A 343 16.77 -4.72 13.12
C ALA A 343 16.42 -3.23 13.17
N GLY A 344 15.19 -2.90 12.75
CA GLY A 344 14.71 -1.51 12.63
C GLY A 344 15.08 -0.80 11.32
N SER A 345 15.97 -1.40 10.49
CA SER A 345 16.29 -0.88 9.17
C SER A 345 15.17 -1.16 8.15
N ALA A 346 15.02 -0.26 7.20
CA ALA A 346 14.23 -0.46 5.98
C ALA A 346 15.03 -1.19 4.87
N GLY A 347 16.26 -1.62 5.15
CA GLY A 347 17.12 -2.35 4.23
C GLY A 347 17.93 -1.46 3.29
N ARG A 348 18.29 -2.00 2.13
CA ARG A 348 19.03 -1.33 1.08
C ARG A 348 18.17 -1.12 -0.16
N ALA A 349 18.58 -0.19 -1.01
CA ALA A 349 17.93 0.05 -2.29
C ALA A 349 17.72 -1.25 -3.08
N ALA A 350 16.51 -1.44 -3.64
CA ALA A 350 16.20 -2.56 -4.51
C ALA A 350 17.01 -2.44 -5.82
N ILE A 351 17.13 -3.55 -6.57
CA ILE A 351 18.04 -3.66 -7.73
C ILE A 351 17.86 -2.55 -8.79
N ASN A 352 16.65 -2.03 -8.95
CA ASN A 352 16.34 -0.96 -9.91
C ASN A 352 16.26 0.43 -9.25
N VAL A 353 16.73 0.61 -8.01
CA VAL A 353 16.58 1.85 -7.25
C VAL A 353 17.93 2.38 -6.79
N GLU A 354 18.17 3.67 -7.00
CA GLU A 354 19.18 4.44 -6.30
C GLU A 354 18.51 5.17 -5.13
N THR A 355 19.13 5.14 -3.95
CA THR A 355 18.66 5.84 -2.76
C THR A 355 19.77 6.66 -2.16
N VAL A 356 19.50 7.93 -1.89
CA VAL A 356 20.41 8.86 -1.22
C VAL A 356 19.68 9.59 -0.09
N LEU A 357 20.43 10.12 0.86
CA LEU A 357 19.92 11.06 1.85
C LEU A 357 20.45 12.45 1.49
N VAL A 358 19.56 13.44 1.48
CA VAL A 358 19.90 14.80 1.09
C VAL A 358 19.51 15.80 2.17
N ASP A 359 20.24 16.91 2.23
CA ASP A 359 19.92 18.05 3.08
C ASP A 359 18.82 18.96 2.44
N GLU A 360 18.56 20.13 3.03
CA GLU A 360 17.59 21.09 2.52
C GLU A 360 18.00 21.74 1.19
N ALA A 361 19.31 21.76 0.89
CA ALA A 361 19.82 22.26 -0.39
C ALA A 361 19.77 21.20 -1.50
N GLY A 362 19.48 19.94 -1.15
CA GLY A 362 19.46 18.80 -2.07
C GLY A 362 20.83 18.13 -2.22
N GLU A 363 21.80 18.47 -1.38
CA GLU A 363 23.14 17.89 -1.41
C GLU A 363 23.19 16.63 -0.54
N PRO A 364 23.92 15.59 -0.97
CA PRO A 364 24.05 14.35 -0.21
C PRO A 364 24.66 14.58 1.19
N VAL A 365 24.06 13.97 2.23
CA VAL A 365 24.61 13.97 3.59
C VAL A 365 25.53 12.76 3.83
N PRO A 366 26.54 12.89 4.70
CA PRO A 366 27.42 11.77 5.08
C PRO A 366 26.66 10.61 5.76
N PRO A 367 27.19 9.37 5.70
CA PRO A 367 26.63 8.25 6.46
C PRO A 367 26.55 8.56 7.96
N GLY A 368 25.44 8.22 8.59
CA GLY A 368 25.15 8.47 10.00
C GLY A 368 24.45 9.81 10.28
N GLU A 369 24.36 10.70 9.30
CA GLU A 369 23.61 11.94 9.43
C GLU A 369 22.16 11.79 8.94
N ILE A 370 21.26 12.62 9.48
CA ILE A 370 19.85 12.63 9.07
C ILE A 370 19.71 13.47 7.80
N GLY A 371 19.05 12.87 6.79
CA GLY A 371 18.68 13.57 5.56
C GLY A 371 17.30 13.16 5.07
N GLU A 372 16.75 13.91 4.11
CA GLU A 372 15.55 13.53 3.39
C GLU A 372 15.88 12.36 2.45
N ILE A 373 15.08 11.31 2.50
CA ILE A 373 15.25 10.14 1.64
C ILE A 373 14.80 10.51 0.22
N ALA A 374 15.71 10.39 -0.73
CA ALA A 374 15.45 10.63 -2.14
C ALA A 374 15.79 9.40 -2.99
N HIS A 375 14.98 9.16 -4.02
CA HIS A 375 15.11 7.99 -4.89
C HIS A 375 15.24 8.40 -6.35
N ARG A 376 16.01 7.59 -7.12
CA ARG A 376 16.03 7.62 -8.58
C ARG A 376 15.81 6.21 -9.08
N SER A 377 14.79 6.01 -9.94
CA SER A 377 14.41 4.67 -10.34
C SER A 377 13.41 4.71 -11.50
N PRO A 378 13.39 3.70 -12.38
CA PRO A 378 12.29 3.47 -13.30
C PRO A 378 10.96 3.09 -12.59
N HIS A 379 10.98 2.78 -11.27
CA HIS A 379 9.77 2.61 -10.46
C HIS A 379 8.99 3.91 -10.27
N ALA A 380 9.67 5.05 -10.40
CA ALA A 380 9.09 6.35 -10.09
C ALA A 380 7.81 6.62 -10.91
N ALA A 381 6.82 7.18 -10.26
CA ALA A 381 5.57 7.59 -10.87
C ALA A 381 5.80 8.64 -11.97
N LEU A 382 4.83 8.78 -12.88
CA LEU A 382 4.82 9.85 -13.88
C LEU A 382 4.63 11.25 -13.26
N GLY A 383 4.19 11.31 -12.00
CA GLY A 383 3.89 12.51 -11.25
C GLY A 383 2.52 12.46 -10.62
N TYR A 384 2.06 13.63 -10.15
CA TYR A 384 0.71 13.80 -9.59
C TYR A 384 -0.24 14.32 -10.67
N TYR A 385 -1.39 13.68 -10.79
CA TYR A 385 -2.40 14.03 -11.78
C TYR A 385 -2.94 15.46 -11.54
N ALA A 386 -2.94 16.28 -12.59
CA ALA A 386 -3.38 17.68 -12.56
C ALA A 386 -2.72 18.56 -11.47
N ASP A 387 -1.48 18.24 -11.06
CA ASP A 387 -0.72 18.98 -10.05
C ASP A 387 0.77 19.06 -10.47
N GLU A 388 1.05 19.96 -11.42
CA GLU A 388 2.41 20.15 -11.96
C GLU A 388 3.36 20.77 -10.94
N GLU A 389 2.88 21.70 -10.10
CA GLU A 389 3.69 22.35 -9.07
C GLU A 389 4.19 21.32 -8.05
N LYS A 390 3.29 20.47 -7.56
CA LYS A 390 3.64 19.40 -6.63
C LYS A 390 4.53 18.35 -7.27
N THR A 391 4.30 18.04 -8.55
CA THR A 391 5.17 17.12 -9.30
C THR A 391 6.59 17.68 -9.39
N ALA A 392 6.75 18.95 -9.80
CA ALA A 392 8.04 19.60 -9.91
C ALA A 392 8.79 19.66 -8.56
N ASP A 393 8.07 19.99 -7.47
CA ASP A 393 8.64 20.00 -6.12
C ASP A 393 9.11 18.61 -5.70
N SER A 394 8.30 17.56 -5.95
CA SER A 394 8.63 16.20 -5.52
C SER A 394 9.72 15.54 -6.37
N PHE A 395 9.93 15.98 -7.61
CA PHE A 395 10.94 15.42 -8.52
C PHE A 395 12.11 16.38 -8.81
N ARG A 396 12.35 17.32 -7.90
CA ARG A 396 13.42 18.32 -8.06
C ARG A 396 14.80 17.67 -8.13
N GLY A 397 15.69 18.26 -8.92
CA GLY A 397 17.07 17.78 -9.09
C GLY A 397 17.20 16.40 -9.76
N GLY A 398 16.11 15.86 -10.35
CA GLY A 398 16.09 14.53 -10.97
C GLY A 398 16.01 13.39 -9.94
N TRP A 399 15.62 13.70 -8.71
CA TRP A 399 15.33 12.76 -7.64
C TRP A 399 13.90 12.89 -7.17
N PHE A 400 13.26 11.76 -6.90
CA PHE A 400 11.99 11.77 -6.19
C PHE A 400 12.25 11.93 -4.68
N HIS A 401 11.74 12.99 -4.09
CA HIS A 401 11.85 13.34 -2.68
C HIS A 401 10.69 12.75 -1.90
N SER A 402 10.99 11.80 -1.02
CA SER A 402 9.97 11.00 -0.34
C SER A 402 9.17 11.75 0.73
N GLY A 403 9.75 12.83 1.28
CA GLY A 403 9.23 13.50 2.46
C GLY A 403 9.42 12.69 3.76
N ASP A 404 10.14 11.57 3.70
CA ASP A 404 10.59 10.80 4.85
C ASP A 404 12.04 11.19 5.19
N LEU A 405 12.38 11.26 6.47
CA LEU A 405 13.73 11.46 6.96
C LEU A 405 14.34 10.11 7.34
N GLY A 406 15.61 9.93 7.04
CA GLY A 406 16.32 8.69 7.34
C GLY A 406 17.77 8.93 7.74
N VAL A 407 18.38 7.86 8.20
CA VAL A 407 19.83 7.72 8.42
C VAL A 407 20.29 6.50 7.62
N MET A 408 21.41 6.63 6.94
CA MET A 408 22.04 5.53 6.23
C MET A 408 23.33 5.15 6.94
N ASP A 409 23.52 3.87 7.25
CA ASP A 409 24.78 3.42 7.85
C ASP A 409 25.89 3.26 6.79
N ALA A 410 27.12 2.97 7.25
CA ALA A 410 28.29 2.82 6.38
C ALA A 410 28.17 1.64 5.39
N ASP A 411 27.30 0.67 5.68
CA ASP A 411 27.02 -0.49 4.82
C ASP A 411 25.85 -0.22 3.82
N GLY A 412 25.26 0.98 3.85
CA GLY A 412 24.18 1.41 2.98
C GLY A 412 22.78 0.97 3.43
N TYR A 413 22.62 0.58 4.71
CA TYR A 413 21.30 0.27 5.26
C TYR A 413 20.58 1.53 5.71
N LEU A 414 19.37 1.72 5.17
CA LEU A 414 18.50 2.83 5.49
C LEU A 414 17.69 2.54 6.75
N SER A 415 17.70 3.47 7.69
CA SER A 415 16.76 3.51 8.82
C SER A 415 15.86 4.73 8.67
N VAL A 416 14.56 4.52 8.60
CA VAL A 416 13.58 5.62 8.52
C VAL A 416 13.40 6.20 9.91
N VAL A 417 13.72 7.48 10.08
CA VAL A 417 13.64 8.19 11.36
C VAL A 417 12.22 8.67 11.63
N ASP A 418 11.65 9.44 10.71
CA ASP A 418 10.26 9.92 10.79
C ASP A 418 9.84 10.52 9.44
N ARG A 419 8.61 10.98 9.34
CA ARG A 419 8.20 11.88 8.28
C ARG A 419 8.65 13.30 8.58
N LYS A 420 9.16 14.00 7.58
CA LYS A 420 9.61 15.41 7.70
C LYS A 420 8.57 16.30 8.39
N LYS A 421 7.27 16.06 8.13
CA LYS A 421 6.13 16.78 8.69
C LYS A 421 5.61 16.25 10.04
N ASP A 422 5.99 15.03 10.43
CA ASP A 422 5.61 14.41 11.71
C ASP A 422 6.70 14.61 12.78
N MET A 423 7.86 15.13 12.37
CA MET A 423 8.92 15.57 13.29
C MET A 423 8.39 16.64 14.24
N ILE A 424 8.46 16.38 15.53
CA ILE A 424 7.92 17.25 16.57
C ILE A 424 8.95 18.30 16.92
N LYS A 425 8.61 19.59 16.76
CA LYS A 425 9.48 20.72 17.08
C LYS A 425 9.23 21.21 18.51
N THR A 426 9.97 20.68 19.46
CA THR A 426 9.76 20.98 20.89
C THR A 426 10.95 21.71 21.50
N GLY A 427 10.74 22.94 22.01
CA GLY A 427 11.77 23.71 22.69
C GLY A 427 13.00 24.03 21.86
N GLY A 428 12.87 24.11 20.53
CA GLY A 428 13.98 24.33 19.60
C GLY A 428 14.67 23.05 19.12
N GLU A 429 14.29 21.88 19.64
CA GLU A 429 14.82 20.58 19.26
C GLU A 429 13.83 19.80 18.39
N ASN A 430 14.35 18.94 17.54
CA ASN A 430 13.56 18.03 16.72
C ASN A 430 13.45 16.67 17.42
N VAL A 431 12.23 16.17 17.59
CA VAL A 431 11.95 14.87 18.19
C VAL A 431 11.25 13.98 17.16
N ALA A 432 11.87 12.86 16.84
CA ALA A 432 11.25 11.85 16.02
C ALA A 432 10.12 11.15 16.80
N SER A 433 8.92 11.23 16.29
CA SER A 433 7.76 10.60 16.94
C SER A 433 7.94 9.09 17.09
N ARG A 434 8.59 8.46 16.12
CA ARG A 434 8.86 7.03 16.10
C ARG A 434 9.85 6.60 17.20
N GLU A 435 10.89 7.37 17.48
CA GLU A 435 11.84 7.08 18.58
C GLU A 435 11.11 7.01 19.92
N VAL A 436 10.16 7.91 20.13
CA VAL A 436 9.36 7.93 21.35
C VAL A 436 8.36 6.77 21.40
N GLU A 437 7.75 6.41 20.25
CA GLU A 437 6.88 5.23 20.11
C GLU A 437 7.64 3.95 20.45
N GLU A 438 8.82 3.76 19.90
CA GLU A 438 9.66 2.58 20.15
C GLU A 438 10.03 2.45 21.62
N ALA A 439 10.44 3.56 22.25
CA ALA A 439 10.75 3.56 23.66
C ALA A 439 9.55 3.19 24.54
N ILE A 440 8.38 3.76 24.28
CA ILE A 440 7.17 3.46 25.06
C ILE A 440 6.68 2.02 24.80
N TYR A 441 6.85 1.50 23.57
CA TYR A 441 6.44 0.14 23.23
C TYR A 441 7.19 -0.95 24.01
N LEU A 442 8.41 -0.65 24.49
CA LEU A 442 9.19 -1.55 25.36
C LEU A 442 8.59 -1.71 26.76
N LEU A 443 7.67 -0.83 27.19
CA LEU A 443 7.01 -0.97 28.46
C LEU A 443 6.02 -2.13 28.42
N ASP A 444 6.22 -3.10 29.32
CA ASP A 444 5.26 -4.20 29.44
C ASP A 444 3.86 -3.68 29.75
N GLY A 445 2.86 -4.28 29.10
CA GLY A 445 1.48 -3.81 29.19
C GLY A 445 1.07 -2.85 28.07
N VAL A 446 1.95 -2.31 27.24
CA VAL A 446 1.60 -1.53 26.07
C VAL A 446 1.24 -2.48 24.91
N ALA A 447 0.04 -2.30 24.35
CA ALA A 447 -0.40 -2.99 23.14
C ALA A 447 -0.09 -2.20 21.88
N GLU A 448 -0.38 -0.89 21.89
CA GLU A 448 -0.12 0.03 20.78
C GLU A 448 0.21 1.42 21.35
N VAL A 449 0.96 2.20 20.57
CA VAL A 449 1.25 3.60 20.90
C VAL A 449 1.37 4.43 19.64
N ALA A 450 0.90 5.67 19.71
CA ALA A 450 1.11 6.70 18.69
C ALA A 450 1.58 7.98 19.35
N VAL A 451 2.64 8.58 18.79
CA VAL A 451 3.23 9.82 19.27
C VAL A 451 3.15 10.91 18.19
N PHE A 452 2.81 12.12 18.60
CA PHE A 452 2.69 13.28 17.72
C PHE A 452 2.88 14.58 18.50
N GLY A 453 3.18 15.66 17.79
CA GLY A 453 3.21 17.01 18.35
C GLY A 453 1.81 17.63 18.40
N ILE A 454 1.49 18.33 19.47
CA ILE A 454 0.36 19.27 19.55
C ILE A 454 0.89 20.67 19.82
N SER A 455 0.21 21.69 19.29
CA SER A 455 0.61 23.09 19.51
C SER A 455 0.67 23.41 21.02
N HIS A 456 1.78 24.05 21.46
CA HIS A 456 1.99 24.38 22.86
C HIS A 456 2.60 25.78 23.00
N PRO A 457 2.05 26.65 23.87
CA PRO A 457 2.47 28.07 23.96
C PRO A 457 3.92 28.24 24.41
N HIS A 458 4.48 27.30 25.18
CA HIS A 458 5.85 27.38 25.70
C HIS A 458 6.88 26.59 24.83
N TRP A 459 6.47 25.42 24.29
CA TRP A 459 7.38 24.49 23.63
C TRP A 459 7.31 24.53 22.11
N ILE A 460 6.45 25.38 21.49
CA ILE A 460 6.03 25.33 20.09
C ILE A 460 5.12 24.12 19.89
N GLU A 461 5.66 22.91 20.09
CA GLU A 461 4.90 21.66 20.14
C GLU A 461 5.23 20.87 21.41
N ALA A 462 4.24 20.22 21.97
CA ALA A 462 4.42 19.27 23.07
C ALA A 462 4.34 17.84 22.53
N VAL A 463 5.33 17.03 22.89
CA VAL A 463 5.30 15.58 22.59
C VAL A 463 4.12 14.95 23.33
N THR A 464 3.22 14.33 22.58
CA THR A 464 2.00 13.72 23.09
C THR A 464 1.93 12.25 22.68
N ALA A 465 1.69 11.36 23.63
CA ALA A 465 1.54 9.92 23.41
C ALA A 465 0.10 9.47 23.65
N VAL A 466 -0.48 8.72 22.72
CA VAL A 466 -1.72 7.96 22.92
C VAL A 466 -1.37 6.49 23.02
N VAL A 467 -1.68 5.87 24.16
CA VAL A 467 -1.29 4.50 24.50
C VAL A 467 -2.53 3.62 24.60
N VAL A 468 -2.48 2.45 23.95
CA VAL A 468 -3.49 1.39 24.11
C VAL A 468 -2.89 0.32 25.01
N PRO A 469 -3.47 0.05 26.18
CA PRO A 469 -3.00 -1.02 27.06
C PRO A 469 -3.31 -2.42 26.49
N LYS A 470 -2.50 -3.42 26.85
CA LYS A 470 -2.89 -4.83 26.67
C LYS A 470 -4.12 -5.13 27.56
N PRO A 471 -4.94 -6.13 27.20
CA PRO A 471 -5.99 -6.60 28.11
C PRO A 471 -5.41 -6.89 29.50
N ASP A 472 -6.12 -6.46 30.55
CA ASP A 472 -5.78 -6.63 31.96
C ASP A 472 -4.49 -5.92 32.45
N ALA A 473 -3.86 -5.09 31.62
CA ALA A 473 -2.71 -4.28 32.03
C ALA A 473 -3.15 -2.99 32.73
N ALA A 474 -2.72 -2.80 33.97
CA ALA A 474 -2.97 -1.58 34.74
C ALA A 474 -1.85 -0.54 34.49
N LEU A 475 -1.85 0.07 33.29
CA LEU A 475 -0.91 1.14 32.97
C LEU A 475 -1.39 2.48 33.53
N THR A 476 -0.44 3.27 34.06
CA THR A 476 -0.68 4.64 34.51
C THR A 476 0.18 5.63 33.73
N THR A 477 -0.24 6.88 33.65
CA THR A 477 0.54 7.98 33.05
C THR A 477 1.94 8.04 33.66
N ASP A 478 2.04 7.95 34.98
CA ASP A 478 3.33 8.00 35.68
C ASP A 478 4.26 6.84 35.31
N ALA A 479 3.71 5.63 35.12
CA ALA A 479 4.49 4.46 34.68
C ALA A 479 5.05 4.67 33.26
N VAL A 480 4.23 5.17 32.31
CA VAL A 480 4.67 5.48 30.95
C VAL A 480 5.73 6.56 30.94
N LEU A 481 5.54 7.64 31.69
CA LEU A 481 6.51 8.74 31.80
C LEU A 481 7.80 8.32 32.48
N ALA A 482 7.72 7.52 33.54
CA ALA A 482 8.92 6.99 34.24
C ALA A 482 9.73 6.09 33.32
N HIS A 483 9.07 5.22 32.55
CA HIS A 483 9.72 4.36 31.55
C HIS A 483 10.35 5.18 30.43
N ALA A 484 9.63 6.16 29.87
CA ALA A 484 10.15 7.04 28.82
C ALA A 484 11.43 7.78 29.28
N ARG A 485 11.47 8.28 30.53
CA ARG A 485 12.65 8.96 31.10
C ARG A 485 13.88 8.07 31.27
N GLN A 486 13.70 6.77 31.33
CA GLN A 486 14.83 5.81 31.41
C GLN A 486 15.47 5.55 30.05
N HIS A 487 14.74 5.76 28.94
CA HIS A 487 15.15 5.40 27.59
C HIS A 487 15.37 6.61 26.68
N LEU A 488 14.85 7.81 27.06
CA LEU A 488 14.86 9.00 26.23
C LEU A 488 15.45 10.21 26.97
N ALA A 489 16.07 11.10 26.20
CA ALA A 489 16.45 12.42 26.72
C ALA A 489 15.20 13.20 27.17
N GLY A 490 15.32 14.03 28.22
CA GLY A 490 14.18 14.68 28.87
C GLY A 490 13.28 15.50 27.95
N TYR A 491 13.83 16.15 26.92
CA TYR A 491 13.06 16.93 25.94
C TYR A 491 12.24 16.04 24.99
N LYS A 492 12.64 14.77 24.80
CA LYS A 492 11.93 13.78 23.98
C LYS A 492 10.76 13.11 24.72
N CYS A 493 10.75 13.17 26.05
CA CYS A 493 9.70 12.53 26.85
C CYS A 493 8.35 13.19 26.60
N PRO A 494 7.26 12.40 26.51
CA PRO A 494 5.92 12.95 26.37
C PRO A 494 5.58 13.94 27.50
N LYS A 495 4.93 15.03 27.14
CA LYS A 495 4.31 15.98 28.07
C LYS A 495 2.91 15.51 28.45
N TYR A 496 2.23 14.88 27.48
CA TYR A 496 0.88 14.38 27.64
C TYR A 496 0.84 12.89 27.29
N VAL A 497 0.19 12.11 28.13
CA VAL A 497 -0.11 10.69 27.90
C VAL A 497 -1.61 10.49 28.02
N VAL A 498 -2.22 9.95 26.97
CA VAL A 498 -3.64 9.64 26.90
C VAL A 498 -3.81 8.14 26.69
N PHE A 499 -4.75 7.52 27.40
CA PHE A 499 -5.11 6.13 27.16
C PHE A 499 -6.32 6.03 26.24
N ALA A 500 -6.30 5.07 25.32
CA ALA A 500 -7.39 4.78 24.39
C ALA A 500 -7.63 3.27 24.31
N GLU A 501 -8.84 2.89 23.92
CA GLU A 501 -9.19 1.47 23.68
C GLU A 501 -8.59 0.98 22.34
N ALA A 502 -8.46 1.87 21.34
CA ALA A 502 -7.87 1.58 20.03
C ALA A 502 -7.32 2.86 19.39
N LEU A 503 -6.31 2.72 18.55
CA LEU A 503 -5.83 3.81 17.69
C LEU A 503 -6.63 3.86 16.38
N PRO A 504 -6.92 5.06 15.84
CA PRO A 504 -7.52 5.20 14.53
C PRO A 504 -6.55 4.71 13.46
N LYS A 505 -7.00 3.81 12.61
CA LYS A 505 -6.20 3.22 11.52
C LYS A 505 -6.95 3.30 10.21
N ASN A 506 -6.20 3.38 9.12
CA ASN A 506 -6.75 3.13 7.79
C ASN A 506 -6.84 1.60 7.53
N PRO A 507 -7.50 1.15 6.45
CA PRO A 507 -7.64 -0.28 6.13
C PRO A 507 -6.31 -1.02 5.88
N SER A 508 -5.24 -0.31 5.54
CA SER A 508 -3.90 -0.89 5.42
C SER A 508 -3.17 -1.01 6.77
N GLY A 509 -3.87 -0.72 7.89
CA GLY A 509 -3.32 -0.82 9.24
C GLY A 509 -2.47 0.37 9.69
N LYS A 510 -2.36 1.44 8.89
CA LYS A 510 -1.59 2.63 9.21
C LYS A 510 -2.33 3.53 10.19
N ILE A 511 -1.67 3.94 11.27
CA ILE A 511 -2.22 4.85 12.28
C ILE A 511 -2.43 6.25 11.67
N LEU A 512 -3.61 6.83 11.94
CA LEU A 512 -4.02 8.15 11.46
C LEU A 512 -3.67 9.23 12.50
N LYS A 513 -2.40 9.63 12.56
CA LYS A 513 -1.93 10.66 13.51
C LYS A 513 -2.65 12.00 13.36
N ARG A 514 -3.12 12.34 12.15
CA ARG A 514 -3.94 13.53 11.92
C ARG A 514 -5.20 13.54 12.77
N ASP A 515 -5.90 12.41 12.83
CA ASP A 515 -7.14 12.29 13.58
C ASP A 515 -6.88 12.34 15.10
N LEU A 516 -5.74 11.80 15.53
CA LEU A 516 -5.28 11.92 16.92
C LEU A 516 -4.95 13.38 17.29
N ARG A 517 -4.24 14.12 16.42
CA ARG A 517 -3.97 15.56 16.59
C ARG A 517 -5.27 16.35 16.69
N ALA A 518 -6.25 16.06 15.83
CA ALA A 518 -7.55 16.74 15.87
C ALA A 518 -8.33 16.47 17.17
N ARG A 519 -8.25 15.24 17.71
CA ARG A 519 -8.94 14.86 18.96
C ARG A 519 -8.29 15.41 20.24
N HIS A 520 -6.97 15.58 20.22
CA HIS A 520 -6.19 15.87 21.42
C HIS A 520 -5.43 17.20 21.35
N GLY A 521 -5.62 17.99 20.29
CA GLY A 521 -4.91 19.26 20.09
C GLY A 521 -5.17 20.33 21.14
N ASP A 522 -6.23 20.18 21.92
CA ASP A 522 -6.64 21.13 22.98
C ASP A 522 -6.07 20.79 24.38
N LEU A 523 -5.31 19.70 24.54
CA LEU A 523 -4.72 19.29 25.82
C LEU A 523 -3.87 20.42 26.46
N ALA A 524 -3.06 21.10 25.67
CA ALA A 524 -2.23 22.19 26.15
C ALA A 524 -3.04 23.42 26.67
N THR A 525 -4.24 23.63 26.12
CA THR A 525 -5.13 24.72 26.59
C THR A 525 -5.94 24.33 27.82
N ARG A 526 -6.25 23.05 28.00
CA ARG A 526 -6.93 22.55 29.21
C ARG A 526 -6.03 22.61 30.43
N ASP A 527 -4.74 22.31 30.30
CA ASP A 527 -3.76 22.43 31.41
C ASP A 527 -3.54 23.87 31.84
N GLY A 528 -3.52 24.83 30.90
CA GLY A 528 -3.39 26.25 31.19
C GLY A 528 -4.59 26.86 31.94
N ALA A 529 -5.75 26.23 31.85
CA ALA A 529 -6.97 26.67 32.56
C ALA A 529 -7.04 26.18 34.03
N THR A 530 -6.21 25.21 34.40
CA THR A 530 -6.13 24.66 35.76
C THR A 530 -5.06 25.33 36.63
N THR A 531 -4.22 26.18 36.04
CA THR A 531 -3.12 26.90 36.73
C THR A 531 -3.31 28.42 36.82
N SER A 532 -4.52 28.95 36.56
CA SER A 532 -4.86 30.37 36.72
C SER A 532 -5.78 30.62 37.89
#